data_444c35dc922bd6831897eb74f0209c31
#
_entry.id   444c35dc922bd6831897eb74f0209c31
#
_cell.length_a   1.000
_cell.length_b   1.000
_cell.length_c   1.000
_cell.angle_alpha   90.00
_cell.angle_beta   90.00
_cell.angle_gamma   90.00
#
_symmetry.space_group_name_H-M   'P 1'
#
loop_
_entity.id
_entity.type
_entity.pdbx_description
1 polymer ?
#
loop_
_entity_poly.entity_id
_entity_poly.type
_entity_poly.pdbx_seq_one_letter_code
_entity_poly.pdbx_strand_id
1 'polypeptide(L)'
;MVSDLLVGFKYIGHAVHTYQRQAESSGRTLTDTELLAFAAEESYGYLDSPRIRDKDAMAAALYLARLHEDLSASGQTLVDYLDRIYAEIGGFGDFGRSLIIPGSRGFQAIRDVMKALRGSRPEELAGVRVMRVDDRRDARYGPHESDTDWEARNFITFWFDHGRITFRPSGTEPKLKFYVQTEGAPSGVDAQEFSQALAARIYQYVLDILSMVFREIRLTDAFASLPDVIPVETKLLLQKDVADEFRNQVASADYRIDLTAGWLDRRVGGLVPGESSWKATEGAFRTAAARWGADQAQRADSVFGYLREHAG
;
A
#
# COMPACT_ATOMS: atom_id res chain seq x y z
N MET A 1 18.62 -9.58 -20.90
CA MET A 1 17.60 -9.31 -19.83
C MET A 1 16.74 -8.14 -20.28
N VAL A 2 15.43 -8.25 -20.18
CA VAL A 2 14.48 -7.15 -20.41
C VAL A 2 14.01 -6.65 -19.06
N SER A 3 14.11 -5.36 -18.82
CA SER A 3 13.70 -4.71 -17.57
C SER A 3 12.85 -3.48 -17.88
N ASP A 4 12.31 -2.87 -16.85
CA ASP A 4 11.55 -1.61 -16.96
C ASP A 4 10.27 -1.73 -17.80
N LEU A 5 9.63 -2.89 -17.77
CA LEU A 5 8.34 -3.12 -18.38
C LEU A 5 7.24 -2.40 -17.60
N LEU A 6 6.15 -2.06 -18.29
CA LEU A 6 4.93 -1.62 -17.61
C LEU A 6 4.32 -2.77 -16.83
N VAL A 7 3.54 -2.44 -15.78
CA VAL A 7 2.92 -3.44 -14.92
C VAL A 7 1.85 -4.26 -15.65
N GLY A 8 1.97 -5.56 -15.54
CA GLY A 8 1.07 -6.57 -16.08
C GLY A 8 1.75 -7.58 -16.99
N PHE A 9 1.42 -8.86 -16.83
CA PHE A 9 2.02 -9.96 -17.61
C PHE A 9 1.83 -9.83 -19.13
N LYS A 10 0.83 -9.07 -19.60
CA LYS A 10 0.67 -8.76 -21.03
C LYS A 10 1.92 -8.13 -21.65
N TYR A 11 2.67 -7.30 -20.89
CA TYR A 11 3.90 -6.68 -21.37
C TYR A 11 5.05 -7.67 -21.42
N ILE A 12 5.12 -8.60 -20.47
CA ILE A 12 6.06 -9.73 -20.52
C ILE A 12 5.73 -10.62 -21.73
N GLY A 13 4.46 -11.02 -21.89
CA GLY A 13 4.01 -11.81 -23.03
C GLY A 13 4.29 -11.12 -24.39
N HIS A 14 4.11 -9.81 -24.46
CA HIS A 14 4.43 -9.02 -25.65
C HIS A 14 5.93 -8.99 -25.92
N ALA A 15 6.77 -8.82 -24.89
CA ALA A 15 8.23 -8.83 -25.05
C ALA A 15 8.72 -10.18 -25.57
N VAL A 16 8.21 -11.30 -25.02
CA VAL A 16 8.50 -12.66 -25.48
C VAL A 16 8.08 -12.84 -26.94
N HIS A 17 6.85 -12.39 -27.29
CA HIS A 17 6.36 -12.47 -28.66
C HIS A 17 7.24 -11.66 -29.64
N THR A 18 7.57 -10.46 -29.28
CA THR A 18 8.40 -9.58 -30.11
C THR A 18 9.80 -10.19 -30.36
N TYR A 19 10.41 -10.73 -29.29
CA TYR A 19 11.71 -11.38 -29.40
C TYR A 19 11.65 -12.64 -30.29
N GLN A 20 10.60 -13.45 -30.14
CA GLN A 20 10.35 -14.61 -31.00
C GLN A 20 10.25 -14.21 -32.47
N ARG A 21 9.44 -13.20 -32.80
CA ARG A 21 9.25 -12.71 -34.17
C ARG A 21 10.55 -12.16 -34.78
N GLN A 22 11.36 -11.48 -33.99
CA GLN A 22 12.66 -10.98 -34.43
C GLN A 22 13.63 -12.12 -34.74
N ALA A 23 13.65 -13.17 -33.91
CA ALA A 23 14.46 -14.35 -34.18
C ALA A 23 14.03 -15.06 -35.47
N GLU A 24 12.72 -15.33 -35.62
CA GLU A 24 12.13 -15.95 -36.81
C GLU A 24 12.46 -15.16 -38.09
N SER A 25 12.34 -13.83 -38.07
CA SER A 25 12.64 -12.95 -39.20
C SER A 25 14.13 -12.96 -39.58
N SER A 26 15.01 -13.28 -38.64
CA SER A 26 16.45 -13.45 -38.88
C SER A 26 16.86 -14.91 -39.15
N GLY A 27 15.90 -15.80 -39.36
CA GLY A 27 16.14 -17.22 -39.65
C GLY A 27 16.62 -18.04 -38.45
N ARG A 28 16.46 -17.54 -37.23
CA ARG A 28 16.82 -18.22 -35.99
C ARG A 28 15.63 -18.93 -35.39
N THR A 29 15.82 -20.18 -34.99
CA THR A 29 14.88 -20.94 -34.13
C THR A 29 15.43 -20.91 -32.72
N LEU A 30 14.63 -20.47 -31.76
CA LEU A 30 14.98 -20.39 -30.35
C LEU A 30 14.39 -21.58 -29.60
N THR A 31 15.14 -22.10 -28.64
CA THR A 31 14.62 -23.02 -27.63
C THR A 31 13.72 -22.25 -26.63
N ASP A 32 12.91 -22.98 -25.88
CA ASP A 32 12.04 -22.37 -24.87
C ASP A 32 12.84 -21.52 -23.87
N THR A 33 14.00 -22.02 -23.39
CA THR A 33 14.87 -21.30 -22.43
C THR A 33 15.62 -20.12 -23.04
N GLU A 34 15.93 -20.14 -24.33
CA GLU A 34 16.48 -18.96 -25.02
C GLU A 34 15.42 -17.88 -25.21
N LEU A 35 14.15 -18.28 -25.37
CA LEU A 35 13.04 -17.36 -25.54
C LEU A 35 12.61 -16.75 -24.21
N LEU A 36 12.52 -17.53 -23.15
CA LEU A 36 12.18 -17.09 -21.79
C LEU A 36 12.90 -17.99 -20.78
N ALA A 37 13.81 -17.42 -20.00
CA ALA A 37 14.43 -18.12 -18.88
C ALA A 37 13.53 -18.03 -17.63
N PHE A 38 13.02 -16.84 -17.32
CA PHE A 38 12.15 -16.59 -16.17
C PHE A 38 11.55 -15.18 -16.25
N ALA A 39 10.35 -15.02 -15.74
CA ALA A 39 9.73 -13.71 -15.55
C ALA A 39 8.95 -13.67 -14.24
N ALA A 40 8.86 -12.49 -13.63
CA ALA A 40 8.12 -12.27 -12.39
C ALA A 40 7.55 -10.87 -12.30
N GLU A 41 6.45 -10.74 -11.56
CA GLU A 41 5.92 -9.47 -11.04
C GLU A 41 5.54 -9.65 -9.55
N GLU A 42 5.41 -8.55 -8.81
CA GLU A 42 5.17 -8.58 -7.36
C GLU A 42 3.82 -9.18 -6.95
N SER A 43 2.85 -9.18 -7.85
CA SER A 43 1.48 -9.65 -7.58
C SER A 43 1.29 -11.12 -7.96
N TYR A 44 1.96 -12.03 -7.23
CA TYR A 44 1.87 -13.48 -7.43
C TYR A 44 2.13 -13.93 -8.86
N GLY A 45 3.02 -13.23 -9.55
CA GLY A 45 3.30 -13.43 -10.96
C GLY A 45 4.64 -14.09 -11.21
N TYR A 46 4.63 -15.37 -11.58
CA TYR A 46 5.82 -16.13 -11.99
C TYR A 46 5.54 -16.81 -13.31
N LEU A 47 6.55 -16.89 -14.16
CA LEU A 47 6.49 -17.56 -15.45
C LEU A 47 7.87 -18.12 -15.82
N ASP A 48 7.95 -19.38 -16.14
CA ASP A 48 9.18 -20.11 -16.52
C ASP A 48 9.13 -20.72 -17.92
N SER A 49 7.98 -20.60 -18.60
CA SER A 49 7.77 -21.17 -19.92
C SER A 49 7.17 -20.16 -20.90
N PRO A 50 7.71 -20.03 -22.13
CA PRO A 50 7.13 -19.16 -23.14
C PRO A 50 5.83 -19.68 -23.75
N ARG A 51 5.44 -20.92 -23.44
CA ARG A 51 4.21 -21.56 -23.97
C ARG A 51 2.96 -21.01 -23.31
N ILE A 52 3.05 -20.67 -22.02
CA ILE A 52 2.06 -19.92 -21.29
C ILE A 52 2.56 -18.46 -21.26
N ARG A 53 1.70 -17.49 -21.56
CA ARG A 53 2.11 -16.07 -21.62
C ARG A 53 1.40 -15.22 -20.57
N ASP A 54 1.08 -15.88 -19.48
CA ASP A 54 0.55 -15.30 -18.25
C ASP A 54 1.11 -16.09 -17.06
N LYS A 55 0.78 -15.67 -15.86
CA LYS A 55 1.23 -16.23 -14.58
C LYS A 55 1.00 -17.74 -14.50
N ASP A 56 2.02 -18.47 -14.06
CA ASP A 56 1.94 -19.90 -13.78
C ASP A 56 2.37 -20.19 -12.33
N ALA A 57 1.42 -20.15 -11.42
CA ALA A 57 1.66 -20.43 -10.01
C ALA A 57 1.99 -21.91 -9.75
N MET A 58 1.54 -22.81 -10.62
CA MET A 58 1.81 -24.25 -10.45
C MET A 58 3.28 -24.57 -10.73
N ALA A 59 3.86 -23.99 -11.77
CA ALA A 59 5.29 -24.11 -12.04
C ALA A 59 6.11 -23.52 -10.89
N ALA A 60 5.77 -22.33 -10.39
CA ALA A 60 6.45 -21.74 -9.23
C ALA A 60 6.39 -22.63 -7.99
N ALA A 61 5.24 -23.25 -7.70
CA ALA A 61 5.08 -24.18 -6.58
C ALA A 61 5.97 -25.43 -6.73
N LEU A 62 6.08 -25.98 -7.94
CA LEU A 62 6.96 -27.11 -8.21
C LEU A 62 8.44 -26.77 -8.00
N TYR A 63 8.89 -25.61 -8.45
CA TYR A 63 10.26 -25.14 -8.21
C TYR A 63 10.56 -24.96 -6.73
N LEU A 64 9.63 -24.35 -5.97
CA LEU A 64 9.82 -24.19 -4.53
C LEU A 64 9.82 -25.53 -3.80
N ALA A 65 8.97 -26.48 -4.18
CA ALA A 65 8.95 -27.81 -3.61
C ALA A 65 10.27 -28.54 -3.88
N ARG A 66 10.78 -28.47 -5.11
CA ARG A 66 12.07 -29.07 -5.48
C ARG A 66 13.24 -28.44 -4.73
N LEU A 67 13.28 -27.10 -4.67
CA LEU A 67 14.28 -26.36 -3.90
C LEU A 67 14.26 -26.76 -2.42
N HIS A 68 13.06 -26.88 -1.84
CA HIS A 68 12.91 -27.33 -0.46
C HIS A 68 13.46 -28.77 -0.26
N GLU A 69 13.18 -29.69 -1.16
CA GLU A 69 13.70 -31.04 -1.12
C GLU A 69 15.24 -31.05 -1.17
N ASP A 70 15.83 -30.33 -2.13
CA ASP A 70 17.29 -30.27 -2.32
C ASP A 70 17.99 -29.64 -1.10
N LEU A 71 17.42 -28.59 -0.50
CA LEU A 71 17.93 -27.94 0.72
C LEU A 71 17.81 -28.85 1.94
N SER A 72 16.67 -29.54 2.09
CA SER A 72 16.42 -30.44 3.20
C SER A 72 17.40 -31.63 3.22
N ALA A 73 17.81 -32.11 2.04
CA ALA A 73 18.82 -33.14 1.93
C ALA A 73 20.20 -32.74 2.51
N SER A 74 20.46 -31.43 2.59
CA SER A 74 21.68 -30.87 3.21
C SER A 74 21.42 -30.25 4.60
N GLY A 75 20.23 -30.45 5.19
CA GLY A 75 19.85 -29.92 6.48
C GLY A 75 19.59 -28.40 6.49
N GLN A 76 19.34 -27.79 5.33
CA GLN A 76 19.06 -26.38 5.17
C GLN A 76 17.56 -26.14 4.96
N THR A 77 17.11 -24.92 5.30
CA THR A 77 15.76 -24.44 5.04
C THR A 77 15.74 -23.42 3.90
N LEU A 78 14.52 -23.06 3.42
CA LEU A 78 14.34 -21.95 2.48
C LEU A 78 14.78 -20.60 3.10
N VAL A 79 14.68 -20.45 4.42
CA VAL A 79 15.14 -19.24 5.13
C VAL A 79 16.67 -19.15 5.09
N ASP A 80 17.38 -20.25 5.39
CA ASP A 80 18.84 -20.28 5.30
C ASP A 80 19.33 -19.96 3.87
N TYR A 81 18.56 -20.41 2.87
CA TYR A 81 18.86 -20.08 1.47
C TYR A 81 18.67 -18.60 1.17
N LEU A 82 17.60 -17.99 1.67
CA LEU A 82 17.34 -16.55 1.52
C LEU A 82 18.41 -15.71 2.23
N ASP A 83 18.80 -16.08 3.46
CA ASP A 83 19.85 -15.41 4.22
C ASP A 83 21.19 -15.44 3.47
N ARG A 84 21.51 -16.58 2.83
CA ARG A 84 22.69 -16.69 1.97
C ARG A 84 22.63 -15.75 0.76
N ILE A 85 21.46 -15.65 0.10
CA ILE A 85 21.27 -14.67 -0.99
C ILE A 85 21.52 -13.27 -0.48
N TYR A 86 20.96 -12.88 0.67
CA TYR A 86 21.18 -11.54 1.24
C TYR A 86 22.63 -11.30 1.63
N ALA A 87 23.33 -12.31 2.09
CA ALA A 87 24.78 -12.22 2.38
C ALA A 87 25.63 -11.99 1.11
N GLU A 88 25.21 -12.55 -0.03
CA GLU A 88 25.92 -12.42 -1.30
C GLU A 88 25.63 -11.11 -2.04
N ILE A 89 24.38 -10.67 -2.07
CA ILE A 89 23.94 -9.53 -2.91
C ILE A 89 23.49 -8.30 -2.12
N GLY A 90 23.43 -8.38 -0.80
CA GLY A 90 22.97 -7.32 0.09
C GLY A 90 21.50 -7.45 0.47
N GLY A 91 21.11 -6.69 1.49
CA GLY A 91 19.74 -6.65 1.98
C GLY A 91 18.86 -5.77 1.10
N PHE A 92 17.67 -6.24 0.80
CA PHE A 92 16.63 -5.51 0.08
C PHE A 92 15.36 -5.45 0.93
N GLY A 93 14.74 -4.27 0.97
CA GLY A 93 13.43 -4.09 1.57
C GLY A 93 12.40 -3.82 0.48
N ASP A 94 11.25 -4.51 0.53
CA ASP A 94 10.12 -4.25 -0.34
C ASP A 94 8.85 -4.17 0.50
N PHE A 95 8.16 -3.05 0.42
CA PHE A 95 6.95 -2.82 1.17
C PHE A 95 5.89 -2.13 0.31
N GLY A 96 4.83 -2.85 0.00
CA GLY A 96 3.68 -2.33 -0.74
C GLY A 96 2.53 -2.00 0.18
N ARG A 97 1.88 -0.86 -0.06
CA ARG A 97 0.69 -0.43 0.67
C ARG A 97 -0.38 0.11 -0.26
N SER A 98 -1.63 -0.02 0.15
CA SER A 98 -2.77 0.48 -0.62
C SER A 98 -3.61 1.41 0.24
N LEU A 99 -3.97 2.56 -0.31
CA LEU A 99 -4.97 3.47 0.24
C LEU A 99 -6.25 3.32 -0.58
N ILE A 100 -7.34 2.92 0.06
CA ILE A 100 -8.65 2.78 -0.57
C ILE A 100 -9.51 3.97 -0.14
N ILE A 101 -10.12 4.65 -1.11
CA ILE A 101 -11.03 5.78 -0.88
C ILE A 101 -12.37 5.42 -1.53
N PRO A 102 -13.27 4.72 -0.83
CA PRO A 102 -14.52 4.27 -1.41
C PRO A 102 -15.45 5.44 -1.77
N GLY A 103 -16.42 5.14 -2.64
CA GLY A 103 -17.41 6.12 -3.06
C GLY A 103 -17.06 6.88 -4.35
N SER A 104 -18.02 7.64 -4.85
CA SER A 104 -17.91 8.35 -6.14
C SER A 104 -16.79 9.39 -6.20
N ARG A 105 -16.38 9.94 -5.05
CA ARG A 105 -15.29 10.91 -4.93
C ARG A 105 -13.91 10.27 -4.88
N GLY A 106 -13.82 8.96 -4.62
CA GLY A 106 -12.54 8.27 -4.43
C GLY A 106 -11.62 8.37 -5.63
N PHE A 107 -12.14 8.13 -6.83
CA PHE A 107 -11.35 8.26 -8.07
C PHE A 107 -10.85 9.69 -8.29
N GLN A 108 -11.70 10.71 -7.97
CA GLN A 108 -11.28 12.10 -8.11
C GLN A 108 -10.18 12.43 -7.11
N ALA A 109 -10.33 12.04 -5.86
CA ALA A 109 -9.33 12.26 -4.82
C ALA A 109 -7.96 11.65 -5.18
N ILE A 110 -7.96 10.42 -5.70
CA ILE A 110 -6.72 9.77 -6.15
C ILE A 110 -6.09 10.51 -7.33
N ARG A 111 -6.90 10.98 -8.30
CA ARG A 111 -6.39 11.82 -9.40
C ARG A 111 -5.75 13.11 -8.87
N ASP A 112 -6.37 13.74 -7.87
CA ASP A 112 -5.86 14.97 -7.28
C ASP A 112 -4.56 14.74 -6.49
N VAL A 113 -4.43 13.61 -5.77
CA VAL A 113 -3.17 13.19 -5.15
C VAL A 113 -2.09 12.99 -6.20
N MET A 114 -2.37 12.24 -7.27
CA MET A 114 -1.41 12.04 -8.35
C MET A 114 -1.00 13.34 -9.05
N LYS A 115 -1.95 14.29 -9.20
CA LYS A 115 -1.68 15.63 -9.72
C LYS A 115 -0.77 16.42 -8.78
N ALA A 116 -1.01 16.36 -7.47
CA ALA A 116 -0.18 17.02 -6.47
C ALA A 116 1.24 16.46 -6.46
N LEU A 117 1.41 15.14 -6.46
CA LEU A 117 2.71 14.47 -6.53
C LEU A 117 3.50 14.87 -7.78
N ARG A 118 2.84 14.97 -8.94
CA ARG A 118 3.47 15.40 -10.20
C ARG A 118 3.86 16.87 -10.20
N GLY A 119 3.01 17.72 -9.60
CA GLY A 119 3.19 19.17 -9.57
C GLY A 119 4.23 19.64 -8.57
N SER A 120 4.29 19.00 -7.40
CA SER A 120 5.18 19.44 -6.32
C SER A 120 6.64 19.10 -6.55
N ARG A 121 6.93 17.94 -7.19
CA ARG A 121 8.29 17.38 -7.37
C ARG A 121 9.19 17.71 -6.15
N PRO A 122 8.85 17.22 -4.97
CA PRO A 122 9.50 17.63 -3.73
C PRO A 122 10.98 17.26 -3.75
N GLU A 123 11.84 18.10 -3.17
CA GLU A 123 13.26 17.78 -2.95
C GLU A 123 13.45 16.76 -1.81
N GLU A 124 12.44 16.67 -0.93
CA GLU A 124 12.37 15.70 0.16
C GLU A 124 10.97 15.09 0.23
N LEU A 125 10.90 13.78 0.37
CA LEU A 125 9.65 13.03 0.49
C LEU A 125 9.71 12.13 1.72
N ALA A 126 8.87 12.42 2.71
CA ALA A 126 8.78 11.64 3.95
C ALA A 126 10.13 11.43 4.67
N GLY A 127 10.99 12.45 4.69
CA GLY A 127 12.27 12.44 5.35
C GLY A 127 13.40 11.76 4.57
N VAL A 128 13.21 11.51 3.26
CA VAL A 128 14.28 11.09 2.36
C VAL A 128 14.48 12.09 1.24
N ARG A 129 15.73 12.40 0.93
CA ARG A 129 16.07 13.32 -0.16
C ARG A 129 15.77 12.69 -1.51
N VAL A 130 15.01 13.40 -2.34
CA VAL A 130 14.69 12.96 -3.70
C VAL A 130 15.84 13.31 -4.65
N MET A 131 16.43 12.30 -5.26
CA MET A 131 17.52 12.43 -6.20
C MET A 131 17.04 12.56 -7.66
N ARG A 132 15.94 11.86 -7.97
CA ARG A 132 15.37 11.83 -9.33
C ARG A 132 13.87 11.51 -9.25
N VAL A 133 13.13 12.06 -10.19
CA VAL A 133 11.70 11.77 -10.37
C VAL A 133 11.48 11.23 -11.79
N ASP A 134 10.84 10.06 -11.86
CA ASP A 134 10.44 9.41 -13.10
C ASP A 134 8.90 9.35 -13.18
N ASP A 135 8.30 10.20 -13.97
CA ASP A 135 6.88 10.11 -14.34
C ASP A 135 6.76 9.39 -15.68
N ARG A 136 6.13 8.21 -15.67
CA ARG A 136 6.00 7.39 -16.91
C ARG A 136 5.04 7.97 -17.93
N ARG A 137 4.28 9.00 -17.59
CA ARG A 137 3.49 9.81 -18.51
C ARG A 137 4.29 10.94 -19.20
N ASP A 138 5.55 11.12 -18.81
CA ASP A 138 6.43 12.09 -19.42
C ASP A 138 6.72 11.73 -20.89
N ALA A 139 6.78 12.74 -21.77
CA ALA A 139 7.02 12.59 -23.21
C ALA A 139 8.33 11.87 -23.55
N ARG A 140 9.33 11.90 -22.67
CA ARG A 140 10.61 11.18 -22.84
C ARG A 140 10.47 9.66 -23.01
N TYR A 141 9.34 9.08 -22.56
CA TYR A 141 9.06 7.64 -22.69
C TYR A 141 8.37 7.29 -24.02
N GLY A 142 8.27 8.24 -24.93
CA GLY A 142 7.68 8.06 -26.26
C GLY A 142 6.16 7.95 -26.25
N PRO A 143 5.54 7.74 -27.42
CA PRO A 143 4.12 7.59 -27.54
C PRO A 143 3.63 6.29 -26.85
N HIS A 144 2.37 6.27 -26.43
CA HIS A 144 1.69 5.06 -25.98
C HIS A 144 0.97 4.41 -27.17
N GLU A 145 0.88 3.08 -27.13
CA GLU A 145 0.30 2.31 -28.25
C GLU A 145 -1.24 2.18 -28.13
N SER A 146 -1.77 2.35 -26.94
CA SER A 146 -3.19 2.21 -26.65
C SER A 146 -3.61 2.98 -25.38
N ASP A 147 -4.92 3.17 -25.19
CA ASP A 147 -5.45 3.77 -23.97
C ASP A 147 -5.11 2.96 -22.73
N THR A 148 -5.02 1.63 -22.85
CA THR A 148 -4.60 0.77 -21.74
C THR A 148 -3.12 0.98 -21.38
N ASP A 149 -2.26 1.32 -22.33
CA ASP A 149 -0.86 1.67 -22.08
C ASP A 149 -0.74 3.03 -21.43
N TRP A 150 -1.59 3.98 -21.84
CA TRP A 150 -1.67 5.28 -21.17
C TRP A 150 -2.03 5.14 -19.70
N GLU A 151 -3.00 4.31 -19.36
CA GLU A 151 -3.35 4.03 -17.97
C GLU A 151 -2.27 3.22 -17.24
N ALA A 152 -1.63 2.26 -17.89
CA ALA A 152 -0.51 1.52 -17.32
C ALA A 152 0.71 2.40 -17.01
N ARG A 153 0.90 3.50 -17.77
CA ARG A 153 1.92 4.53 -17.49
C ARG A 153 1.54 5.50 -16.38
N ASN A 154 0.36 5.35 -15.77
CA ASN A 154 -0.07 6.24 -14.70
C ASN A 154 0.62 5.93 -13.37
N PHE A 155 1.93 6.08 -13.34
CA PHE A 155 2.69 6.01 -12.10
C PHE A 155 3.87 6.99 -12.11
N ILE A 156 4.30 7.36 -10.91
CA ILE A 156 5.43 8.25 -10.67
C ILE A 156 6.35 7.61 -9.64
N THR A 157 7.65 7.65 -9.89
CA THR A 157 8.69 7.08 -9.02
C THR A 157 9.63 8.18 -8.55
N PHE A 158 9.82 8.26 -7.25
CA PHE A 158 10.79 9.12 -6.59
C PHE A 158 11.98 8.25 -6.16
N TRP A 159 13.17 8.58 -6.64
CA TRP A 159 14.41 7.88 -6.32
C TRP A 159 15.16 8.63 -5.23
N PHE A 160 15.74 7.89 -4.31
CA PHE A 160 16.60 8.37 -3.23
C PHE A 160 17.84 7.46 -3.12
N ASP A 161 18.81 7.80 -2.25
CA ASP A 161 20.11 7.10 -2.19
C ASP A 161 20.01 5.59 -1.94
N HIS A 162 19.01 5.16 -1.17
CA HIS A 162 18.83 3.76 -0.77
C HIS A 162 17.61 3.10 -1.43
N GLY A 163 17.09 3.64 -2.53
CA GLY A 163 15.97 3.00 -3.21
C GLY A 163 14.99 3.93 -3.92
N ARG A 164 13.72 3.54 -3.91
CA ARG A 164 12.66 4.27 -4.62
C ARG A 164 11.30 4.14 -3.95
N ILE A 165 10.48 5.14 -4.19
CA ILE A 165 9.07 5.16 -3.82
C ILE A 165 8.25 5.34 -5.09
N THR A 166 7.35 4.41 -5.39
CA THR A 166 6.50 4.46 -6.57
C THR A 166 5.04 4.60 -6.16
N PHE A 167 4.34 5.57 -6.74
CA PHE A 167 2.89 5.77 -6.59
C PHE A 167 2.18 5.36 -7.86
N ARG A 168 1.14 4.53 -7.73
CA ARG A 168 0.35 4.01 -8.84
C ARG A 168 -1.12 3.91 -8.46
N PRO A 169 -2.04 4.63 -9.13
CA PRO A 169 -3.47 4.43 -8.94
C PRO A 169 -3.92 3.11 -9.57
N SER A 170 -4.99 2.52 -9.03
CA SER A 170 -5.68 1.42 -9.71
C SER A 170 -6.55 1.98 -10.84
N GLY A 171 -6.59 1.26 -11.97
CA GLY A 171 -7.45 1.61 -13.10
C GLY A 171 -8.93 1.20 -12.90
N THR A 172 -9.19 0.28 -11.97
CA THR A 172 -10.53 -0.35 -11.80
C THR A 172 -11.17 -0.05 -10.44
N GLU A 173 -10.38 0.37 -9.46
CA GLU A 173 -10.83 0.61 -8.10
C GLU A 173 -10.35 1.99 -7.62
N PRO A 174 -11.09 2.67 -6.73
CA PRO A 174 -10.64 3.92 -6.12
C PRO A 174 -9.55 3.66 -5.08
N LYS A 175 -8.39 3.20 -5.55
CA LYS A 175 -7.26 2.75 -4.76
C LYS A 175 -5.95 3.36 -5.29
N LEU A 176 -5.15 3.92 -4.38
CA LEU A 176 -3.78 4.32 -4.63
C LEU A 176 -2.85 3.30 -3.99
N LYS A 177 -2.03 2.65 -4.81
CA LYS A 177 -0.93 1.82 -4.34
C LYS A 177 0.33 2.65 -4.27
N PHE A 178 1.16 2.38 -3.27
CA PHE A 178 2.54 2.85 -3.25
C PHE A 178 3.47 1.73 -2.78
N TYR A 179 4.65 1.75 -3.36
CA TYR A 179 5.69 0.75 -3.15
C TYR A 179 6.93 1.47 -2.65
N VAL A 180 7.48 1.00 -1.55
CA VAL A 180 8.77 1.44 -1.02
C VAL A 180 9.74 0.30 -1.22
N GLN A 181 10.71 0.49 -2.08
CA GLN A 181 11.73 -0.50 -2.40
C GLN A 181 13.09 0.08 -2.01
N THR A 182 13.82 -0.64 -1.16
CA THR A 182 15.12 -0.20 -0.65
C THR A 182 16.21 -1.20 -0.99
N GLU A 183 17.37 -0.70 -1.33
CA GLU A 183 18.61 -1.43 -1.53
C GLU A 183 19.61 -0.96 -0.46
N GLY A 184 19.86 -1.83 0.50
CA GLY A 184 20.55 -1.41 1.73
C GLY A 184 19.66 -0.51 2.60
N ALA A 185 20.26 0.03 3.64
CA ALA A 185 19.64 0.98 4.57
C ALA A 185 20.71 1.88 5.19
N PRO A 186 20.35 2.99 5.86
CA PRO A 186 21.27 3.72 6.68
C PRO A 186 22.00 2.81 7.66
N SER A 187 23.28 3.11 7.96
CA SER A 187 24.14 2.27 8.80
C SER A 187 23.44 1.87 10.11
N GLY A 188 23.41 0.57 10.40
CA GLY A 188 22.83 0.01 11.62
C GLY A 188 21.31 -0.27 11.56
N VAL A 189 20.66 -0.08 10.42
CA VAL A 189 19.23 -0.35 10.24
C VAL A 189 19.05 -1.49 9.25
N ASP A 190 18.13 -2.41 9.54
CA ASP A 190 17.72 -3.46 8.59
C ASP A 190 16.95 -2.86 7.42
N ALA A 191 17.19 -3.35 6.19
CA ALA A 191 16.57 -2.82 4.98
C ALA A 191 15.04 -2.97 4.97
N GLN A 192 14.53 -4.08 5.52
CA GLN A 192 13.09 -4.32 5.62
C GLN A 192 12.45 -3.40 6.66
N GLU A 193 13.07 -3.23 7.83
CA GLU A 193 12.62 -2.31 8.86
C GLU A 193 12.63 -0.87 8.34
N PHE A 194 13.67 -0.47 7.64
CA PHE A 194 13.75 0.86 7.01
C PHE A 194 12.63 1.07 5.99
N SER A 195 12.37 0.10 5.13
CA SER A 195 11.30 0.22 4.12
C SER A 195 9.92 0.31 4.75
N GLN A 196 9.64 -0.44 5.82
CA GLN A 196 8.38 -0.38 6.56
C GLN A 196 8.18 0.98 7.25
N ALA A 197 9.22 1.48 7.93
CA ALA A 197 9.18 2.79 8.58
C ALA A 197 8.98 3.92 7.56
N LEU A 198 9.64 3.84 6.41
CA LEU A 198 9.47 4.80 5.32
C LEU A 198 8.06 4.73 4.74
N ALA A 199 7.51 3.52 4.53
CA ALA A 199 6.15 3.35 4.03
C ALA A 199 5.09 3.95 4.97
N ALA A 200 5.27 3.85 6.29
CA ALA A 200 4.40 4.49 7.26
C ALA A 200 4.41 6.02 7.13
N ARG A 201 5.59 6.63 6.95
CA ARG A 201 5.74 8.08 6.72
C ARG A 201 5.13 8.52 5.38
N ILE A 202 5.31 7.72 4.32
CA ILE A 202 4.68 7.98 3.02
C ILE A 202 3.16 7.93 3.12
N TYR A 203 2.62 6.98 3.85
CA TYR A 203 1.18 6.88 4.06
C TYR A 203 0.64 8.17 4.72
N GLN A 204 1.32 8.65 5.77
CA GLN A 204 0.96 9.91 6.42
C GLN A 204 1.05 11.11 5.46
N TYR A 205 2.11 11.20 4.68
CA TYR A 205 2.26 12.24 3.66
C TYR A 205 1.11 12.25 2.64
N VAL A 206 0.66 11.08 2.18
CA VAL A 206 -0.49 10.96 1.27
C VAL A 206 -1.79 11.41 1.96
N LEU A 207 -1.97 11.07 3.24
CA LEU A 207 -3.11 11.55 4.01
C LEU A 207 -3.12 13.07 4.17
N ASP A 208 -1.95 13.70 4.34
CA ASP A 208 -1.82 15.15 4.41
C ASP A 208 -2.21 15.82 3.09
N ILE A 209 -1.78 15.25 1.94
CA ILE A 209 -2.23 15.71 0.61
C ILE A 209 -3.75 15.58 0.48
N LEU A 210 -4.32 14.42 0.85
CA LEU A 210 -5.77 14.21 0.81
C LEU A 210 -6.51 15.22 1.68
N SER A 211 -6.00 15.53 2.86
CA SER A 211 -6.59 16.54 3.75
C SER A 211 -6.59 17.94 3.13
N MET A 212 -5.59 18.28 2.33
CA MET A 212 -5.56 19.54 1.56
C MET A 212 -6.55 19.54 0.39
N VAL A 213 -6.71 18.40 -0.28
CA VAL A 213 -7.63 18.23 -1.42
C VAL A 213 -9.10 18.27 -0.97
N PHE A 214 -9.41 17.64 0.14
CA PHE A 214 -10.74 17.63 0.75
C PHE A 214 -11.02 18.85 1.64
N ARG A 215 -10.41 19.94 1.42
CA ARG A 215 -10.42 21.30 2.07
C ARG A 215 -11.31 21.56 3.30
N GLU A 216 -12.27 20.68 3.60
CA GLU A 216 -13.25 20.87 4.67
C GLU A 216 -12.99 20.05 5.93
N ILE A 217 -12.16 18.97 5.86
CA ILE A 217 -11.93 18.09 7.01
C ILE A 217 -10.48 17.60 7.03
N ARG A 218 -9.69 18.18 7.90
CA ARG A 218 -8.35 17.69 8.19
C ARG A 218 -8.43 16.45 9.08
N LEU A 219 -7.94 15.31 8.59
CA LEU A 219 -7.80 14.11 9.41
C LEU A 219 -6.72 14.36 10.47
N THR A 220 -7.08 14.22 11.75
CA THR A 220 -6.11 14.35 12.85
C THR A 220 -5.25 13.09 12.97
N ASP A 221 -4.04 13.20 13.53
CA ASP A 221 -3.12 12.10 13.72
C ASP A 221 -3.77 10.90 14.43
N ALA A 222 -4.66 11.17 15.39
CA ALA A 222 -5.40 10.15 16.11
C ALA A 222 -6.25 9.25 15.20
N PHE A 223 -6.97 9.85 14.25
CA PHE A 223 -7.81 9.10 13.31
C PHE A 223 -7.02 8.63 12.08
N ALA A 224 -5.94 9.32 11.72
CA ALA A 224 -5.01 8.87 10.68
C ALA A 224 -4.31 7.57 11.06
N SER A 225 -3.97 7.38 12.35
CA SER A 225 -3.31 6.18 12.87
C SER A 225 -4.20 4.95 13.02
N LEU A 226 -5.52 5.07 12.75
CA LEU A 226 -6.41 3.90 12.71
C LEU A 226 -5.93 2.87 11.69
N PRO A 227 -6.20 1.57 11.90
CA PRO A 227 -5.77 0.50 11.01
C PRO A 227 -6.08 0.77 9.53
N ASP A 228 -5.20 0.33 8.63
CA ASP A 228 -5.31 0.59 7.19
C ASP A 228 -6.49 -0.12 6.53
N VAL A 229 -6.97 -1.19 7.15
CA VAL A 229 -8.21 -1.86 6.73
C VAL A 229 -9.43 -0.94 6.81
N ILE A 230 -9.36 0.13 7.63
CA ILE A 230 -10.42 1.14 7.73
C ILE A 230 -10.21 2.18 6.62
N PRO A 231 -11.15 2.30 5.65
CA PRO A 231 -11.06 3.27 4.57
C PRO A 231 -10.95 4.72 5.09
N VAL A 232 -10.23 5.57 4.36
CA VAL A 232 -10.04 6.99 4.74
C VAL A 232 -11.36 7.74 4.90
N GLU A 233 -12.32 7.48 4.02
CA GLU A 233 -13.67 8.07 4.13
C GLU A 233 -14.34 7.68 5.46
N THR A 234 -14.20 6.41 5.87
CA THR A 234 -14.68 5.95 7.18
C THR A 234 -13.93 6.63 8.33
N LYS A 235 -12.60 6.81 8.22
CA LYS A 235 -11.83 7.56 9.23
C LYS A 235 -12.30 9.01 9.36
N LEU A 236 -12.65 9.65 8.24
CA LEU A 236 -13.21 11.00 8.22
C LEU A 236 -14.60 11.05 8.84
N LEU A 237 -15.48 10.07 8.55
CA LEU A 237 -16.79 9.93 9.19
C LEU A 237 -16.66 9.72 10.70
N LEU A 238 -15.75 8.84 11.13
CA LEU A 238 -15.47 8.62 12.55
C LEU A 238 -15.01 9.89 13.25
N GLN A 239 -14.11 10.66 12.62
CA GLN A 239 -13.58 11.88 13.21
C GLN A 239 -14.63 13.01 13.28
N LYS A 240 -15.40 13.21 12.21
CA LYS A 240 -16.34 14.34 12.13
C LYS A 240 -17.68 14.00 12.78
N ASP A 241 -18.34 12.99 12.21
CA ASP A 241 -19.74 12.76 12.57
C ASP A 241 -19.84 11.98 13.89
N VAL A 242 -19.08 10.86 14.00
CA VAL A 242 -19.19 9.98 15.18
C VAL A 242 -18.55 10.63 16.42
N ALA A 243 -17.39 11.27 16.27
CA ALA A 243 -16.74 11.92 17.41
C ALA A 243 -17.52 13.14 17.91
N ASP A 244 -18.11 13.94 17.02
CA ASP A 244 -18.95 15.07 17.40
C ASP A 244 -20.25 14.62 18.05
N GLU A 245 -20.92 13.59 17.50
CA GLU A 245 -22.10 12.99 18.12
C GLU A 245 -21.75 12.37 19.51
N PHE A 246 -20.63 11.68 19.62
CA PHE A 246 -20.15 11.11 20.89
C PHE A 246 -19.87 12.20 21.92
N ARG A 247 -19.20 13.29 21.52
CA ARG A 247 -19.00 14.46 22.36
C ARG A 247 -20.30 15.04 22.86
N ASN A 248 -21.30 15.18 22.00
CA ASN A 248 -22.61 15.70 22.37
C ASN A 248 -23.32 14.79 23.37
N GLN A 249 -23.20 13.46 23.20
CA GLN A 249 -23.78 12.49 24.13
C GLN A 249 -23.16 12.57 25.53
N VAL A 250 -21.83 12.61 25.63
CA VAL A 250 -21.14 12.73 26.92
C VAL A 250 -21.31 14.09 27.57
N ALA A 251 -21.60 15.15 26.79
CA ALA A 251 -21.89 16.48 27.28
C ALA A 251 -23.34 16.67 27.76
N SER A 252 -24.25 15.75 27.38
CA SER A 252 -25.67 15.85 27.71
C SER A 252 -25.92 15.86 29.21
N ALA A 253 -26.94 16.63 29.65
CA ALA A 253 -27.43 16.57 31.02
C ALA A 253 -28.03 15.20 31.36
N ASP A 254 -28.60 14.53 30.35
CA ASP A 254 -29.21 13.18 30.47
C ASP A 254 -28.21 12.07 30.15
N TYR A 255 -26.91 12.32 30.30
CA TYR A 255 -25.88 11.35 30.03
C TYR A 255 -26.08 10.06 30.81
N ARG A 256 -26.13 8.95 30.07
CA ARG A 256 -26.19 7.60 30.62
C ARG A 256 -25.12 6.73 29.95
N ILE A 257 -24.24 6.17 30.76
CA ILE A 257 -23.09 5.43 30.30
C ILE A 257 -23.48 4.20 29.45
N ASP A 258 -24.48 3.42 29.88
CA ASP A 258 -24.98 2.24 29.20
C ASP A 258 -25.58 2.55 27.82
N LEU A 259 -26.36 3.62 27.73
CA LEU A 259 -26.98 4.06 26.48
C LEU A 259 -25.95 4.61 25.51
N THR A 260 -25.02 5.42 26.01
CA THR A 260 -23.95 6.02 25.20
C THR A 260 -22.97 4.95 24.70
N ALA A 261 -22.63 3.98 25.54
CA ALA A 261 -21.78 2.85 25.15
C ALA A 261 -22.44 1.98 24.07
N GLY A 262 -23.71 1.61 24.25
CA GLY A 262 -24.45 0.84 23.26
C GLY A 262 -24.68 1.60 21.95
N TRP A 263 -24.83 2.93 22.01
CA TRP A 263 -24.88 3.76 20.82
C TRP A 263 -23.54 3.76 20.07
N LEU A 264 -22.42 4.00 20.79
CA LEU A 264 -21.09 4.05 20.19
C LEU A 264 -20.72 2.73 19.52
N ASP A 265 -20.95 1.61 20.20
CA ASP A 265 -20.68 0.27 19.68
C ASP A 265 -21.44 0.01 18.37
N ARG A 266 -22.75 0.27 18.33
CA ARG A 266 -23.56 0.11 17.11
C ARG A 266 -23.12 1.07 16.00
N ARG A 267 -22.80 2.32 16.35
CA ARG A 267 -22.43 3.35 15.36
C ARG A 267 -21.09 3.04 14.71
N VAL A 268 -20.12 2.64 15.50
CA VAL A 268 -18.79 2.22 15.00
C VAL A 268 -18.87 0.87 14.29
N GLY A 269 -19.62 -0.10 14.84
CA GLY A 269 -19.80 -1.42 14.23
C GLY A 269 -20.46 -1.37 12.84
N GLY A 270 -21.30 -0.37 12.59
CA GLY A 270 -21.88 -0.13 11.25
C GLY A 270 -20.91 0.47 10.24
N LEU A 271 -19.75 0.96 10.66
CA LEU A 271 -18.77 1.65 9.82
C LEU A 271 -17.44 0.88 9.68
N VAL A 272 -17.05 0.19 10.72
CA VAL A 272 -15.76 -0.51 10.81
C VAL A 272 -16.02 -2.01 10.83
N PRO A 273 -15.53 -2.78 9.84
CA PRO A 273 -15.73 -4.23 9.84
C PRO A 273 -14.94 -4.93 10.95
N GLY A 274 -15.50 -5.98 11.51
CA GLY A 274 -14.86 -6.86 12.49
C GLY A 274 -15.59 -6.94 13.81
N GLU A 275 -15.31 -7.98 14.59
CA GLU A 275 -15.79 -8.13 15.95
C GLU A 275 -15.14 -7.09 16.87
N SER A 276 -15.93 -6.48 17.75
CA SER A 276 -15.45 -5.43 18.66
C SER A 276 -14.80 -4.22 17.94
N SER A 277 -15.43 -3.73 16.87
CA SER A 277 -14.95 -2.61 16.04
C SER A 277 -14.59 -1.35 16.83
N TRP A 278 -15.24 -1.11 17.97
CA TRP A 278 -14.93 -0.01 18.88
C TRP A 278 -13.50 -0.12 19.46
N LYS A 279 -12.98 -1.34 19.70
CA LYS A 279 -11.60 -1.55 20.21
C LYS A 279 -10.56 -1.01 19.23
N ALA A 280 -10.79 -1.20 17.94
CA ALA A 280 -9.89 -0.67 16.89
C ALA A 280 -9.87 0.87 16.84
N THR A 281 -10.92 1.52 17.32
CA THR A 281 -11.09 2.98 17.24
C THR A 281 -10.93 3.69 18.60
N GLU A 282 -10.89 2.97 19.71
CA GLU A 282 -10.85 3.50 21.08
C GLU A 282 -9.73 4.54 21.27
N GLY A 283 -8.51 4.24 20.81
CA GLY A 283 -7.36 5.13 20.96
C GLY A 283 -7.57 6.49 20.28
N ALA A 284 -8.19 6.48 19.10
CA ALA A 284 -8.49 7.70 18.36
C ALA A 284 -9.55 8.57 19.07
N PHE A 285 -10.62 7.94 19.56
CA PHE A 285 -11.67 8.64 20.31
C PHE A 285 -11.18 9.19 21.65
N ARG A 286 -10.35 8.45 22.39
CA ARG A 286 -9.72 8.93 23.63
C ARG A 286 -8.84 10.15 23.38
N THR A 287 -8.03 10.12 22.32
CA THR A 287 -7.18 11.25 21.93
C THR A 287 -8.01 12.47 21.53
N ALA A 288 -9.13 12.25 20.85
CA ALA A 288 -10.07 13.34 20.55
C ALA A 288 -10.74 13.89 21.82
N ALA A 289 -11.21 13.01 22.70
CA ALA A 289 -11.89 13.36 23.94
C ALA A 289 -11.01 14.17 24.90
N ALA A 290 -9.72 13.93 24.94
CA ALA A 290 -8.74 14.69 25.73
C ALA A 290 -8.74 16.20 25.40
N ARG A 291 -9.30 16.59 24.26
CA ARG A 291 -9.41 18.00 23.83
C ARG A 291 -10.78 18.64 24.14
N TRP A 292 -11.75 17.88 24.71
CA TRP A 292 -13.12 18.38 24.91
C TRP A 292 -13.27 19.11 26.23
N GLY A 293 -12.65 18.84 27.24
CA GLY A 293 -12.78 19.34 28.60
C GLY A 293 -12.75 18.18 29.59
N ALA A 294 -12.30 18.43 30.80
CA ALA A 294 -12.00 17.40 31.79
C ALA A 294 -13.19 16.47 32.11
N ASP A 295 -14.38 17.06 32.31
CA ASP A 295 -15.60 16.26 32.62
C ASP A 295 -16.00 15.37 31.44
N GLN A 296 -16.01 15.91 30.22
CA GLN A 296 -16.37 15.16 29.01
C GLN A 296 -15.34 14.07 28.70
N ALA A 297 -14.05 14.35 28.88
CA ALA A 297 -12.99 13.35 28.73
C ALA A 297 -13.13 12.20 29.73
N GLN A 298 -13.45 12.52 30.99
CA GLN A 298 -13.68 11.51 32.03
C GLN A 298 -14.89 10.64 31.72
N ARG A 299 -16.00 11.24 31.24
CA ARG A 299 -17.19 10.49 30.83
C ARG A 299 -16.92 9.61 29.63
N ALA A 300 -16.17 10.10 28.63
CA ALA A 300 -15.76 9.30 27.49
C ALA A 300 -14.91 8.09 27.92
N ASP A 301 -13.95 8.29 28.84
CA ASP A 301 -13.16 7.19 29.41
C ASP A 301 -14.02 6.15 30.13
N SER A 302 -15.04 6.59 30.86
CA SER A 302 -16.00 5.71 31.52
C SER A 302 -16.80 4.86 30.53
N VAL A 303 -17.18 5.44 29.36
CA VAL A 303 -17.87 4.68 28.29
C VAL A 303 -16.99 3.55 27.78
N PHE A 304 -15.70 3.78 27.53
CA PHE A 304 -14.78 2.72 27.11
C PHE A 304 -14.51 1.70 28.21
N GLY A 305 -14.51 2.12 29.48
CA GLY A 305 -14.48 1.20 30.62
C GLY A 305 -15.69 0.25 30.60
N TYR A 306 -16.88 0.82 30.46
CA TYR A 306 -18.13 0.05 30.40
C TYR A 306 -18.14 -0.94 29.21
N LEU A 307 -17.70 -0.52 28.03
CA LEU A 307 -17.61 -1.38 26.85
C LEU A 307 -16.67 -2.56 27.08
N ARG A 308 -15.52 -2.36 27.74
CA ARG A 308 -14.59 -3.46 28.07
C ARG A 308 -15.19 -4.49 29.03
N GLU A 309 -16.05 -4.07 29.91
CA GLU A 309 -16.68 -4.95 30.93
C GLU A 309 -17.92 -5.68 30.41
N HIS A 310 -18.65 -5.12 29.43
CA HIS A 310 -19.98 -5.57 29.02
C HIS A 310 -20.14 -5.91 27.55
N ALA A 311 -19.24 -5.46 26.66
CA ALA A 311 -19.23 -5.84 25.25
C ALA A 311 -18.30 -7.03 25.07
N GLY A 312 -18.90 -8.22 24.93
CA GLY A 312 -18.22 -9.50 24.68
C GLY A 312 -17.54 -9.57 23.33
#